data_a07277013fe0666c545a682fba1c40ff
#
_entry.id   a07277013fe0666c545a682fba1c40ff
#
_cell.length_a   1.000
_cell.length_b   1.000
_cell.length_c   1.000
_cell.angle_alpha   90.00
_cell.angle_beta   90.00
_cell.angle_gamma   90.00
#
_symmetry.space_group_name_H-M   'P 1'
#
loop_
_entity.id
_entity.type
_entity.pdbx_description
1 polymer ?
#
loop_
_entity_poly.entity_id
_entity_poly.type
_entity_poly.pdbx_seq_one_letter_code
_entity_poly.pdbx_strand_id
1 'polypeptide(L)'
;WVLFGPNGIGKSTAVGMLATRTFPSEGRVFILGHQLGKYDVFKLRTRIGLASADLGRQFPEFEDPLDAVVTGLSAVTGRWRDTYTDEEYARARQLLRDFRVSYLEGKEMWRLSEGERTRVLIARALMGDPELLIMDEPTTGLDLGGREQVMRTLSRIGEESSERAVVLVTHRLEEIPAGFDHIAIM
;
A
#
# COMPACT_ATOMS: atom_id res chain seq x y z
N TRP A 1 -5.68 -6.42 11.19
CA TRP A 1 -6.05 -7.74 10.66
C TRP A 1 -4.94 -8.34 9.80
N VAL A 2 -4.76 -9.66 9.89
CA VAL A 2 -3.91 -10.43 8.97
C VAL A 2 -4.79 -11.31 8.09
N LEU A 3 -4.61 -11.26 6.79
CA LEU A 3 -5.17 -12.21 5.84
C LEU A 3 -4.09 -13.24 5.52
N PHE A 4 -4.24 -14.44 6.06
CA PHE A 4 -3.24 -15.50 6.01
C PHE A 4 -3.71 -16.68 5.17
N GLY A 5 -2.84 -17.25 4.35
CA GLY A 5 -3.13 -18.45 3.58
C GLY A 5 -2.07 -18.76 2.53
N PRO A 6 -2.10 -19.97 1.95
CA PRO A 6 -1.13 -20.37 0.93
C PRO A 6 -1.27 -19.56 -0.36
N ASN A 7 -0.25 -19.61 -1.21
CA ASN A 7 -0.30 -18.97 -2.52
C ASN A 7 -1.39 -19.63 -3.38
N GLY A 8 -2.09 -18.82 -4.18
CA GLY A 8 -3.15 -19.27 -5.09
C GLY A 8 -4.53 -19.46 -4.46
N ILE A 9 -4.70 -19.29 -3.12
CA ILE A 9 -6.00 -19.48 -2.44
C ILE A 9 -7.02 -18.36 -2.70
N GLY A 10 -6.61 -17.25 -3.30
CA GLY A 10 -7.50 -16.12 -3.59
C GLY A 10 -7.22 -14.84 -2.81
N LYS A 11 -6.11 -14.77 -2.03
CA LYS A 11 -5.73 -13.56 -1.29
C LYS A 11 -5.68 -12.31 -2.16
N SER A 12 -5.02 -12.39 -3.32
CA SER A 12 -4.91 -11.25 -4.26
C SER A 12 -6.27 -10.83 -4.83
N THR A 13 -7.20 -11.75 -5.01
CA THR A 13 -8.58 -11.44 -5.40
C THR A 13 -9.29 -10.67 -4.29
N ALA A 14 -9.15 -11.10 -3.04
CA ALA A 14 -9.69 -10.39 -1.88
C ALA A 14 -9.08 -9.00 -1.74
N VAL A 15 -7.75 -8.87 -1.89
CA VAL A 15 -7.05 -7.59 -1.92
C VAL A 15 -7.59 -6.69 -3.04
N GLY A 16 -7.78 -7.22 -4.23
CA GLY A 16 -8.36 -6.49 -5.37
C GLY A 16 -9.74 -5.92 -5.06
N MET A 17 -10.60 -6.68 -4.37
CA MET A 17 -11.91 -6.22 -3.93
C MET A 17 -11.80 -5.17 -2.82
N LEU A 18 -10.97 -5.40 -1.79
CA LEU A 18 -10.74 -4.45 -0.71
C LEU A 18 -10.16 -3.12 -1.22
N ALA A 19 -9.29 -3.18 -2.21
CA ALA A 19 -8.72 -2.00 -2.88
C ALA A 19 -9.62 -1.42 -3.98
N THR A 20 -10.87 -1.90 -4.12
CA THR A 20 -11.86 -1.46 -5.12
C THR A 20 -11.41 -1.61 -6.58
N ARG A 21 -10.48 -2.53 -6.86
CA ARG A 21 -9.92 -2.77 -8.20
C ARG A 21 -10.63 -3.88 -8.96
N THR A 22 -11.27 -4.79 -8.24
CA THR A 22 -12.08 -5.88 -8.78
C THR A 22 -13.43 -5.92 -8.09
N PHE A 23 -14.43 -6.47 -8.79
CA PHE A 23 -15.79 -6.61 -8.27
C PHE A 23 -16.09 -8.09 -8.03
N PRO A 24 -16.93 -8.44 -7.03
CA PRO A 24 -17.35 -9.81 -6.84
C PRO A 24 -18.25 -10.27 -8.01
N SER A 25 -18.08 -11.51 -8.44
CA SER A 25 -18.98 -12.13 -9.43
C SER A 25 -20.37 -12.35 -8.86
N GLU A 26 -20.44 -12.68 -7.56
CA GLU A 26 -21.66 -12.89 -6.81
C GLU A 26 -21.50 -12.34 -5.38
N GLY A 27 -22.63 -12.08 -4.73
CA GLY A 27 -22.64 -11.56 -3.37
C GLY A 27 -22.47 -10.04 -3.28
N ARG A 28 -22.10 -9.57 -2.11
CA ARG A 28 -21.94 -8.13 -1.80
C ARG A 28 -20.70 -7.91 -0.96
N VAL A 29 -19.93 -6.89 -1.31
CA VAL A 29 -18.74 -6.45 -0.56
C VAL A 29 -18.99 -5.02 -0.08
N PHE A 30 -18.68 -4.76 1.19
CA PHE A 30 -18.77 -3.44 1.81
C PHE A 30 -17.36 -3.02 2.26
N ILE A 31 -16.96 -1.79 1.92
CA ILE A 31 -15.67 -1.22 2.26
C ILE A 31 -15.91 0.15 2.87
N LEU A 32 -15.41 0.39 4.08
CA LEU A 32 -15.64 1.63 4.83
C LEU A 32 -17.13 2.02 4.88
N GLY A 33 -18.03 1.04 5.05
CA GLY A 33 -19.49 1.23 5.10
C GLY A 33 -20.19 1.38 3.75
N HIS A 34 -19.46 1.40 2.62
CA HIS A 34 -20.01 1.58 1.28
C HIS A 34 -20.05 0.27 0.51
N GLN A 35 -21.18 -0.04 -0.14
CA GLN A 35 -21.30 -1.23 -0.99
C GLN A 35 -20.53 -1.00 -2.29
N LEU A 36 -19.59 -1.90 -2.59
CA LEU A 36 -18.86 -1.91 -3.84
C LEU A 36 -19.81 -2.06 -5.03
N GLY A 37 -19.64 -1.20 -6.05
CA GLY A 37 -20.53 -1.11 -7.21
C GLY A 37 -21.75 -0.20 -7.04
N LYS A 38 -22.02 0.32 -5.82
CA LYS A 38 -23.09 1.31 -5.55
C LYS A 38 -22.57 2.67 -5.08
N TYR A 39 -21.28 2.79 -4.89
CA TYR A 39 -20.61 4.01 -4.46
C TYR A 39 -19.49 4.36 -5.45
N ASP A 40 -19.15 5.63 -5.55
CA ASP A 40 -18.06 6.11 -6.41
C ASP A 40 -16.72 5.54 -5.93
N VAL A 41 -16.17 4.61 -6.71
CA VAL A 41 -14.93 3.92 -6.38
C VAL A 41 -13.71 4.85 -6.38
N PHE A 42 -13.74 5.95 -7.15
CA PHE A 42 -12.63 6.90 -7.15
C PHE A 42 -12.56 7.68 -5.84
N LYS A 43 -13.70 8.10 -5.30
CA LYS A 43 -13.78 8.70 -3.96
C LYS A 43 -13.40 7.73 -2.86
N LEU A 44 -13.71 6.44 -3.03
CA LEU A 44 -13.36 5.43 -2.04
C LEU A 44 -11.85 5.14 -2.06
N ARG A 45 -11.24 5.09 -3.25
CA ARG A 45 -9.79 4.81 -3.41
C ARG A 45 -8.89 5.82 -2.71
N THR A 46 -9.26 7.09 -2.63
CA THR A 46 -8.45 8.11 -1.94
C THR A 46 -8.43 7.91 -0.41
N ARG A 47 -9.36 7.11 0.14
CA ARG A 47 -9.44 6.70 1.54
C ARG A 47 -8.75 5.37 1.83
N ILE A 48 -8.18 4.73 0.77
CA ILE A 48 -7.56 3.40 0.84
C ILE A 48 -6.10 3.52 0.41
N GLY A 49 -5.18 3.18 1.29
CA GLY A 49 -3.77 3.00 0.98
C GLY A 49 -3.50 1.55 0.54
N LEU A 50 -2.88 1.37 -0.60
CA LEU A 50 -2.48 0.06 -1.09
C LEU A 50 -1.00 0.03 -1.41
N ALA A 51 -0.28 -0.93 -0.81
CA ALA A 51 1.07 -1.32 -1.21
C ALA A 51 1.05 -2.78 -1.67
N SER A 52 1.29 -3.02 -2.94
CA SER A 52 1.39 -4.35 -3.54
C SER A 52 2.34 -4.32 -4.75
N ALA A 53 2.98 -5.45 -5.04
CA ALA A 53 3.83 -5.57 -6.21
C ALA A 53 3.04 -5.36 -7.52
N ASP A 54 1.79 -5.81 -7.57
CA ASP A 54 0.91 -5.59 -8.73
C ASP A 54 0.64 -4.12 -9.01
N LEU A 55 0.43 -3.33 -7.96
CA LEU A 55 0.31 -1.88 -8.10
C LEU A 55 1.61 -1.27 -8.62
N GLY A 56 2.76 -1.72 -8.12
CA GLY A 56 4.07 -1.23 -8.54
C GLY A 56 4.34 -1.42 -10.03
N ARG A 57 3.83 -2.49 -10.61
CA ARG A 57 3.95 -2.77 -12.07
C ARG A 57 3.07 -1.88 -12.96
N GLN A 58 2.11 -1.16 -12.39
CA GLN A 58 1.21 -0.27 -13.14
C GLN A 58 1.76 1.16 -13.30
N PHE A 59 2.87 1.49 -12.62
CA PHE A 59 3.49 2.80 -12.79
C PHE A 59 4.23 2.89 -14.11
N PRO A 60 4.28 4.08 -14.73
CA PRO A 60 5.18 4.34 -15.85
C PRO A 60 6.63 4.01 -15.47
N GLU A 61 7.38 3.40 -16.38
CA GLU A 61 8.77 3.00 -16.13
C GLU A 61 9.65 4.18 -15.69
N PHE A 62 9.45 5.33 -16.31
CA PHE A 62 10.24 6.55 -16.10
C PHE A 62 9.68 7.47 -14.99
N GLU A 63 8.68 7.01 -14.22
CA GLU A 63 8.12 7.79 -13.12
C GLU A 63 9.17 8.03 -12.04
N ASP A 64 9.24 9.25 -11.49
CA ASP A 64 10.06 9.54 -10.32
C ASP A 64 9.42 8.93 -9.06
N PRO A 65 10.18 8.26 -8.19
CA PRO A 65 9.68 7.77 -6.90
C PRO A 65 8.96 8.83 -6.05
N LEU A 66 9.41 10.09 -6.11
CA LEU A 66 8.72 11.18 -5.41
C LEU A 66 7.34 11.45 -6.01
N ASP A 67 7.25 11.50 -7.34
CA ASP A 67 5.98 11.65 -8.05
C ASP A 67 5.08 10.41 -7.79
N ALA A 68 5.64 9.21 -7.81
CA ALA A 68 4.89 8.01 -7.46
C ALA A 68 4.29 8.09 -6.03
N VAL A 69 5.00 8.62 -5.04
CA VAL A 69 4.49 8.78 -3.68
C VAL A 69 3.36 9.81 -3.62
N VAL A 70 3.54 10.99 -4.23
CA VAL A 70 2.54 12.07 -4.15
C VAL A 70 1.21 11.66 -4.81
N THR A 71 1.22 10.79 -5.85
CA THR A 71 0.01 10.27 -6.49
C THR A 71 -0.87 9.42 -5.55
N GLY A 72 -0.38 9.08 -4.36
CA GLY A 72 -1.20 8.46 -3.31
C GLY A 72 -2.41 9.29 -2.92
N LEU A 73 -2.33 10.63 -3.02
CA LEU A 73 -3.44 11.55 -2.74
C LEU A 73 -4.63 11.37 -3.68
N SER A 74 -4.37 11.17 -4.95
CA SER A 74 -5.39 10.98 -6.00
C SER A 74 -5.65 9.51 -6.34
N ALA A 75 -4.91 8.59 -5.72
CA ALA A 75 -4.99 7.14 -5.93
C ALA A 75 -4.80 6.68 -7.39
N VAL A 76 -4.05 7.45 -8.18
CA VAL A 76 -3.69 7.14 -9.58
C VAL A 76 -2.28 6.53 -9.66
N THR A 77 -1.99 5.83 -10.75
CA THR A 77 -0.67 5.26 -11.04
C THR A 77 0.03 6.10 -12.10
N GLY A 78 0.87 7.03 -11.63
CA GLY A 78 1.57 7.99 -12.46
C GLY A 78 0.99 9.41 -12.32
N ARG A 79 1.89 10.38 -12.30
CA ARG A 79 1.51 11.79 -12.09
C ARG A 79 0.75 12.38 -13.28
N TRP A 80 1.03 11.95 -14.49
CA TRP A 80 0.41 12.42 -15.74
C TRP A 80 0.37 13.96 -15.82
N ARG A 81 -0.85 14.56 -15.70
CA ARG A 81 -1.08 16.01 -15.74
C ARG A 81 -1.48 16.57 -14.37
N ASP A 82 -1.50 15.74 -13.33
CA ASP A 82 -1.87 16.19 -12.00
C ASP A 82 -0.80 17.14 -11.44
N THR A 83 -1.27 18.17 -10.76
CA THR A 83 -0.41 19.15 -10.08
C THR A 83 -0.61 19.03 -8.58
N TYR A 84 0.48 19.03 -7.85
CA TYR A 84 0.51 18.96 -6.40
C TYR A 84 1.24 20.14 -5.82
N THR A 85 0.90 20.52 -4.60
CA THR A 85 1.49 21.67 -3.91
C THR A 85 2.89 21.36 -3.37
N ASP A 86 3.64 22.41 -2.99
CA ASP A 86 4.95 22.26 -2.35
C ASP A 86 4.84 21.53 -1.01
N GLU A 87 3.74 21.74 -0.26
CA GLU A 87 3.46 21.06 1.00
C GLU A 87 3.23 19.55 0.80
N GLU A 88 2.49 19.18 -0.26
CA GLU A 88 2.27 17.78 -0.62
C GLU A 88 3.58 17.09 -1.01
N TYR A 89 4.42 17.74 -1.78
CA TYR A 89 5.76 17.25 -2.08
C TYR A 89 6.67 17.19 -0.85
N ALA A 90 6.59 18.15 0.07
CA ALA A 90 7.33 18.11 1.33
C ALA A 90 6.93 16.89 2.17
N ARG A 91 5.63 16.56 2.25
CA ARG A 91 5.11 15.35 2.89
C ARG A 91 5.61 14.08 2.21
N ALA A 92 5.57 14.02 0.87
CA ALA A 92 6.08 12.88 0.11
C ALA A 92 7.57 12.63 0.39
N ARG A 93 8.40 13.70 0.40
CA ARG A 93 9.82 13.61 0.77
C ARG A 93 10.01 13.14 2.22
N GLN A 94 9.14 13.57 3.15
CA GLN A 94 9.20 13.08 4.53
C GLN A 94 8.97 11.58 4.59
N LEU A 95 7.95 11.06 3.91
CA LEU A 95 7.66 9.64 3.82
C LEU A 95 8.84 8.86 3.20
N LEU A 96 9.44 9.37 2.11
CA LEU A 96 10.64 8.75 1.54
C LEU A 96 11.80 8.69 2.55
N ARG A 97 11.98 9.71 3.41
CA ARG A 97 12.98 9.69 4.51
C ARG A 97 12.64 8.64 5.56
N ASP A 98 11.38 8.57 6.00
CA ASP A 98 10.91 7.64 7.02
C ASP A 98 11.15 6.17 6.60
N PHE A 99 11.02 5.90 5.30
CA PHE A 99 11.32 4.59 4.70
C PHE A 99 12.77 4.45 4.22
N ARG A 100 13.65 5.42 4.49
CA ARG A 100 15.08 5.42 4.11
C ARG A 100 15.31 5.21 2.62
N VAL A 101 14.51 5.83 1.79
CA VAL A 101 14.58 5.78 0.33
C VAL A 101 14.60 7.16 -0.33
N SER A 102 14.91 8.22 0.43
CA SER A 102 15.00 9.59 -0.09
C SER A 102 16.07 9.78 -1.18
N TYR A 103 17.09 8.92 -1.20
CA TYR A 103 18.13 8.90 -2.25
C TYR A 103 17.62 8.43 -3.62
N LEU A 104 16.37 8.03 -3.70
CA LEU A 104 15.72 7.59 -4.94
C LEU A 104 15.02 8.74 -5.68
N GLU A 105 14.85 9.91 -5.06
CA GLU A 105 14.34 11.11 -5.72
C GLU A 105 15.20 11.44 -6.94
N GLY A 106 14.58 11.67 -8.10
CA GLY A 106 15.26 11.88 -9.37
C GLY A 106 15.68 10.61 -10.11
N LYS A 107 15.40 9.43 -9.56
CA LYS A 107 15.59 8.16 -10.27
C LYS A 107 14.29 7.75 -10.98
N GLU A 108 14.34 6.62 -11.66
CA GLU A 108 13.21 6.07 -12.42
C GLU A 108 12.73 4.78 -11.75
N MET A 109 11.42 4.59 -11.62
CA MET A 109 10.80 3.44 -10.95
C MET A 109 11.31 2.09 -11.48
N TRP A 110 11.60 1.96 -12.78
CA TRP A 110 12.08 0.70 -13.34
C TRP A 110 13.50 0.31 -12.88
N ARG A 111 14.31 1.29 -12.46
CA ARG A 111 15.69 1.06 -11.96
C ARG A 111 15.77 0.63 -10.51
N LEU A 112 14.65 0.67 -9.80
CA LEU A 112 14.61 0.34 -8.39
C LEU A 112 14.68 -1.19 -8.22
N SER A 113 15.45 -1.63 -7.21
CA SER A 113 15.32 -2.99 -6.70
C SER A 113 13.90 -3.22 -6.15
N GLU A 114 13.47 -4.49 -6.05
CA GLU A 114 12.16 -4.82 -5.48
C GLU A 114 11.99 -4.24 -4.08
N GLY A 115 13.04 -4.28 -3.25
CA GLY A 115 13.00 -3.72 -1.91
C GLY A 115 12.87 -2.20 -1.88
N GLU A 116 13.53 -1.49 -2.77
CA GLU A 116 13.38 -0.03 -2.91
C GLU A 116 11.98 0.30 -3.39
N ARG A 117 11.49 -0.39 -4.41
CA ARG A 117 10.15 -0.20 -4.96
C ARG A 117 9.07 -0.46 -3.91
N THR A 118 9.17 -1.54 -3.14
CA THR A 118 8.23 -1.85 -2.05
C THR A 118 8.17 -0.72 -1.03
N ARG A 119 9.32 -0.18 -0.59
CA ARG A 119 9.36 0.93 0.38
C ARG A 119 8.76 2.22 -0.18
N VAL A 120 8.96 2.51 -1.46
CA VAL A 120 8.29 3.63 -2.15
C VAL A 120 6.77 3.42 -2.19
N LEU A 121 6.30 2.21 -2.48
CA LEU A 121 4.88 1.89 -2.51
C LEU A 121 4.22 1.96 -1.12
N ILE A 122 4.94 1.59 -0.06
CA ILE A 122 4.45 1.76 1.32
C ILE A 122 4.36 3.25 1.67
N ALA A 123 5.38 4.05 1.34
CA ALA A 123 5.36 5.50 1.51
C ALA A 123 4.16 6.12 0.77
N ARG A 124 3.92 5.70 -0.47
CA ARG A 124 2.77 6.10 -1.27
C ARG A 124 1.44 5.74 -0.60
N ALA A 125 1.31 4.51 -0.07
CA ALA A 125 0.08 4.05 0.56
C ALA A 125 -0.31 4.90 1.78
N LEU A 126 0.67 5.51 2.45
CA LEU A 126 0.49 6.39 3.61
C LEU A 126 0.30 7.86 3.25
N MET A 127 0.47 8.24 1.99
CA MET A 127 0.49 9.64 1.58
C MET A 127 -0.81 10.38 1.89
N GLY A 128 -1.96 9.76 1.63
CA GLY A 128 -3.29 10.33 1.83
C GLY A 128 -3.87 10.13 3.23
N ASP A 129 -3.09 9.64 4.20
CA ASP A 129 -3.59 9.26 5.53
C ASP A 129 -4.84 8.39 5.49
N PRO A 130 -4.75 7.18 4.90
CA PRO A 130 -5.91 6.36 4.58
C PRO A 130 -6.61 5.81 5.81
N GLU A 131 -7.93 5.64 5.73
CA GLU A 131 -8.75 4.95 6.74
C GLU A 131 -8.59 3.43 6.68
N LEU A 132 -8.28 2.89 5.48
CA LEU A 132 -7.95 1.48 5.26
C LEU A 132 -6.58 1.38 4.60
N LEU A 133 -5.64 0.72 5.26
CA LEU A 133 -4.30 0.47 4.74
C LEU A 133 -4.15 -1.03 4.42
N ILE A 134 -3.82 -1.34 3.18
CA ILE A 134 -3.65 -2.72 2.70
C ILE A 134 -2.19 -2.92 2.28
N MET A 135 -1.53 -3.88 2.91
CA MET A 135 -0.17 -4.28 2.64
C MET A 135 -0.16 -5.72 2.11
N ASP A 136 0.04 -5.89 0.81
CA ASP A 136 0.02 -7.20 0.15
C ASP A 136 1.44 -7.72 -0.03
N GLU A 137 1.81 -8.68 0.83
CA GLU A 137 3.13 -9.31 0.91
C GLU A 137 4.30 -8.29 0.95
N PRO A 138 4.29 -7.32 1.88
CA PRO A 138 5.18 -6.15 1.84
C PRO A 138 6.65 -6.46 2.12
N THR A 139 6.98 -7.69 2.50
CA THR A 139 8.34 -8.15 2.79
C THR A 139 8.95 -9.01 1.69
N THR A 140 8.16 -9.35 0.67
CA THR A 140 8.61 -10.17 -0.46
C THR A 140 9.70 -9.45 -1.25
N GLY A 141 10.79 -10.16 -1.54
CA GLY A 141 11.94 -9.60 -2.28
C GLY A 141 12.85 -8.67 -1.48
N LEU A 142 12.61 -8.50 -0.16
CA LEU A 142 13.47 -7.70 0.71
C LEU A 142 14.63 -8.54 1.27
N ASP A 143 15.79 -7.89 1.41
CA ASP A 143 16.86 -8.38 2.27
C ASP A 143 16.46 -8.30 3.76
N LEU A 144 17.29 -8.88 4.65
CA LEU A 144 17.00 -8.90 6.09
C LEU A 144 16.81 -7.50 6.68
N GLY A 145 17.63 -6.52 6.28
CA GLY A 145 17.55 -5.16 6.79
C GLY A 145 16.29 -4.43 6.33
N GLY A 146 15.94 -4.58 5.06
CA GLY A 146 14.70 -4.03 4.49
C GLY A 146 13.46 -4.65 5.10
N ARG A 147 13.45 -5.98 5.30
CA ARG A 147 12.36 -6.70 5.98
C ARG A 147 12.17 -6.18 7.40
N GLU A 148 13.23 -6.12 8.19
CA GLU A 148 13.15 -5.66 9.58
C GLU A 148 12.62 -4.21 9.66
N GLN A 149 13.04 -3.36 8.75
CA GLN A 149 12.55 -1.97 8.70
C GLN A 149 11.06 -1.90 8.39
N VAL A 150 10.58 -2.67 7.40
CA VAL A 150 9.14 -2.74 7.08
C VAL A 150 8.36 -3.28 8.26
N MET A 151 8.83 -4.36 8.90
CA MET A 151 8.19 -4.97 10.07
C MET A 151 8.08 -3.99 11.24
N ARG A 152 9.14 -3.25 11.58
CA ARG A 152 9.12 -2.21 12.61
C ARG A 152 8.11 -1.10 12.28
N THR A 153 8.03 -0.70 11.02
CA THR A 153 7.07 0.33 10.59
C THR A 153 5.63 -0.17 10.71
N LEU A 154 5.37 -1.42 10.30
CA LEU A 154 4.04 -2.04 10.41
C LEU A 154 3.61 -2.20 11.87
N SER A 155 4.53 -2.60 12.78
CA SER A 155 4.24 -2.63 14.23
C SER A 155 3.84 -1.25 14.74
N ARG A 156 4.62 -0.22 14.42
CA ARG A 156 4.30 1.16 14.82
C ARG A 156 2.93 1.61 14.30
N ILE A 157 2.65 1.36 13.01
CA ILE A 157 1.34 1.68 12.41
C ILE A 157 0.21 0.92 13.13
N GLY A 158 0.41 -0.34 13.48
CA GLY A 158 -0.56 -1.16 14.22
C GLY A 158 -0.81 -0.66 15.65
N GLU A 159 0.21 -0.10 16.31
CA GLU A 159 0.13 0.41 17.68
C GLU A 159 -0.44 1.85 17.75
N GLU A 160 -0.07 2.73 16.80
CA GLU A 160 -0.41 4.15 16.82
C GLU A 160 -1.83 4.45 16.35
N SER A 161 -2.48 3.54 15.66
CA SER A 161 -3.72 3.86 14.91
C SER A 161 -4.95 3.19 15.50
N SER A 162 -5.67 3.87 16.40
CA SER A 162 -7.00 3.43 16.86
C SER A 162 -8.10 3.64 15.81
N GLU A 163 -7.89 4.47 14.79
CA GLU A 163 -8.92 4.87 13.80
C GLU A 163 -8.67 4.29 12.40
N ARG A 164 -7.46 3.79 12.11
CA ARG A 164 -7.10 3.21 10.81
C ARG A 164 -7.25 1.69 10.83
N ALA A 165 -8.01 1.15 9.91
CA ALA A 165 -8.00 -0.29 9.66
C ALA A 165 -6.75 -0.69 8.86
N VAL A 166 -5.99 -1.67 9.36
CA VAL A 166 -4.80 -2.19 8.68
C VAL A 166 -5.02 -3.65 8.32
N VAL A 167 -4.80 -4.00 7.05
CA VAL A 167 -4.85 -5.38 6.54
C VAL A 167 -3.48 -5.75 6.01
N LEU A 168 -2.81 -6.65 6.69
CA LEU A 168 -1.58 -7.29 6.25
C LEU A 168 -1.92 -8.62 5.57
N VAL A 169 -1.46 -8.81 4.36
CA VAL A 169 -1.60 -10.07 3.62
C VAL A 169 -0.24 -10.77 3.57
N THR A 170 -0.17 -11.97 4.07
CA THR A 170 1.06 -12.77 4.04
C THR A 170 0.75 -14.28 4.03
N HIS A 171 1.71 -15.06 3.62
CA HIS A 171 1.69 -16.52 3.73
C HIS A 171 2.75 -17.03 4.75
N ARG A 172 3.39 -16.13 5.50
CA ARG A 172 4.46 -16.42 6.45
C ARG A 172 4.11 -15.90 7.85
N LEU A 173 4.10 -16.79 8.82
CA LEU A 173 3.76 -16.43 10.20
C LEU A 173 4.80 -15.50 10.83
N GLU A 174 6.06 -15.67 10.49
CA GLU A 174 7.17 -14.86 10.98
C GLU A 174 7.15 -13.41 10.48
N GLU A 175 6.25 -13.09 9.55
CA GLU A 175 6.05 -11.75 9.00
C GLU A 175 4.85 -11.02 9.63
N ILE A 176 4.24 -11.60 10.67
CA ILE A 176 3.16 -10.94 11.40
C ILE A 176 3.76 -10.08 12.51
N PRO A 177 3.69 -8.75 12.42
CA PRO A 177 4.26 -7.87 13.43
C PRO A 177 3.38 -7.79 14.68
N ALA A 178 3.94 -7.28 15.77
CA ALA A 178 3.13 -6.92 16.94
C ALA A 178 2.06 -5.88 16.57
N GLY A 179 0.93 -5.88 17.29
CA GLY A 179 -0.19 -4.97 17.04
C GLY A 179 -1.25 -5.51 16.07
N PHE A 180 -1.04 -6.69 15.47
CA PHE A 180 -2.04 -7.39 14.65
C PHE A 180 -2.70 -8.51 15.48
N ASP A 181 -3.89 -8.26 15.96
CA ASP A 181 -4.63 -9.08 16.94
C ASP A 181 -5.70 -10.00 16.34
N HIS A 182 -5.97 -9.87 15.03
CA HIS A 182 -6.96 -10.67 14.33
C HIS A 182 -6.37 -11.32 13.07
N ILE A 183 -6.70 -12.59 12.85
CA ILE A 183 -6.26 -13.36 11.69
C ILE A 183 -7.47 -13.96 10.98
N ALA A 184 -7.59 -13.68 9.69
CA ALA A 184 -8.50 -14.36 8.78
C ALA A 184 -7.70 -15.39 7.97
N ILE A 185 -8.06 -16.66 8.06
CA ILE A 185 -7.39 -17.77 7.35
C ILE A 185 -8.25 -18.11 6.13
N MET A 186 -7.61 -18.19 4.95
CA MET A 186 -8.22 -18.61 3.70
C MET A 186 -7.78 -20.03 3.31
#